data_e980d3c10f042a785f6beb4649db835f
#
_entry.id   e980d3c10f042a785f6beb4649db835f
#
_cell.length_a   1.000
_cell.length_b   1.000
_cell.length_c   1.000
_cell.angle_alpha   90.00
_cell.angle_beta   90.00
_cell.angle_gamma   90.00
#
_symmetry.space_group_name_H-M   'P 1'
#
loop_
_entity.id
_entity.type
_entity.pdbx_description
1 polymer ?
#
loop_
_entity_poly.entity_id
_entity_poly.type
_entity_poly.pdbx_seq_one_letter_code
_entity_poly.pdbx_strand_id
1 'polypeptide(L)'
;MWTAGPRRRRWVQRKFVFSLIPVLAITGIFELGARLLNLAPELSPPGEGTPLQAHPERMWSLSSGSFELDGGGYTVGEDGLRLTRDDGRPLRILTLGDSSIFGHGLSDVDTLHERLEGALADSGVEVDVFCGGVPGYSTLQVGLLLRDV
;
A
#
# COMPACT_ATOMS: atom_id res chain seq x y z
N MET A 1 45.91 26.11 -7.39
CA MET A 1 44.88 25.23 -7.91
C MET A 1 45.52 23.89 -8.27
N TRP A 2 45.39 22.84 -7.44
CA TRP A 2 46.06 21.56 -7.64
C TRP A 2 45.17 20.66 -8.52
N THR A 3 45.55 20.46 -9.77
CA THR A 3 44.90 19.49 -10.66
C THR A 3 45.53 18.13 -10.46
N ALA A 4 44.81 17.21 -9.91
CA ALA A 4 45.26 15.83 -9.76
C ALA A 4 45.52 15.20 -11.14
N GLY A 5 46.77 14.78 -11.41
CA GLY A 5 47.20 14.27 -12.70
C GLY A 5 46.45 12.98 -13.10
N PRO A 6 46.43 12.64 -14.41
CA PRO A 6 45.61 11.55 -15.01
C PRO A 6 45.88 10.16 -14.44
N ARG A 7 47.06 9.91 -13.89
CA ARG A 7 47.42 8.64 -13.26
C ARG A 7 46.68 8.37 -11.95
N ARG A 8 46.40 9.41 -11.13
CA ARG A 8 45.69 9.29 -9.86
C ARG A 8 44.23 8.98 -10.09
N ARG A 9 43.59 9.57 -11.14
CA ARG A 9 42.19 9.34 -11.53
C ARG A 9 41.92 7.89 -11.96
N ARG A 10 42.85 7.29 -12.73
CA ARG A 10 42.77 5.88 -13.17
C ARG A 10 42.92 4.88 -12.00
N TRP A 11 43.73 5.21 -11.00
CA TRP A 11 43.91 4.35 -9.84
C TRP A 11 42.69 4.35 -8.90
N VAL A 12 42.06 5.49 -8.68
CA VAL A 12 40.80 5.63 -7.94
C VAL A 12 39.68 4.89 -8.65
N GLN A 13 39.57 5.04 -9.97
CA GLN A 13 38.54 4.32 -10.75
C GLN A 13 38.72 2.79 -10.68
N ARG A 14 39.93 2.29 -10.74
CA ARG A 14 40.19 0.86 -10.59
C ARG A 14 39.80 0.34 -9.21
N LYS A 15 40.12 1.04 -8.14
CA LYS A 15 39.68 0.66 -6.78
C LYS A 15 38.18 0.66 -6.63
N PHE A 16 37.48 1.62 -7.22
CA PHE A 16 36.03 1.69 -7.22
C PHE A 16 35.40 0.50 -7.96
N VAL A 17 35.91 0.15 -9.12
CA VAL A 17 35.46 -1.02 -9.88
C VAL A 17 35.71 -2.31 -9.10
N PHE A 18 36.91 -2.48 -8.50
CA PHE A 18 37.21 -3.66 -7.69
C PHE A 18 36.35 -3.78 -6.43
N SER A 19 35.92 -2.67 -5.83
CA SER A 19 35.00 -2.70 -4.66
C SER A 19 33.57 -3.08 -5.03
N LEU A 20 33.14 -2.88 -6.27
CA LEU A 20 31.81 -3.27 -6.74
C LEU A 20 31.69 -4.80 -6.98
N ILE A 21 32.79 -5.47 -7.30
CA ILE A 21 32.79 -6.91 -7.59
C ILE A 21 32.23 -7.72 -6.42
N PRO A 22 32.73 -7.59 -5.16
CA PRO A 22 32.18 -8.34 -4.04
C PRO A 22 30.72 -7.98 -3.73
N VAL A 23 30.32 -6.73 -3.91
CA VAL A 23 28.93 -6.31 -3.72
C VAL A 23 28.02 -7.01 -4.72
N LEU A 24 28.38 -6.98 -6.00
CA LEU A 24 27.61 -7.67 -7.06
C LEU A 24 27.59 -9.19 -6.87
N ALA A 25 28.71 -9.78 -6.45
CA ALA A 25 28.79 -11.21 -6.17
C ALA A 25 27.88 -11.61 -5.00
N ILE A 26 27.91 -10.86 -3.89
CA ILE A 26 27.06 -11.10 -2.73
C ILE A 26 25.58 -10.94 -3.11
N THR A 27 25.23 -9.85 -3.79
CA THR A 27 23.84 -9.61 -4.25
C THR A 27 23.38 -10.73 -5.17
N GLY A 28 24.22 -11.18 -6.12
CA GLY A 28 23.91 -12.28 -7.02
C GLY A 28 23.71 -13.61 -6.29
N ILE A 29 24.51 -13.91 -5.26
CA ILE A 29 24.36 -15.10 -4.44
C ILE A 29 23.05 -15.06 -3.65
N PHE A 30 22.72 -13.92 -3.04
CA PHE A 30 21.46 -13.76 -2.31
C PHE A 30 20.25 -13.90 -3.25
N GLU A 31 20.27 -13.26 -4.40
CA GLU A 31 19.22 -13.37 -5.40
C GLU A 31 19.02 -14.80 -5.90
N LEU A 32 20.15 -15.47 -6.24
CA LEU A 32 20.10 -16.87 -6.66
C LEU A 32 19.59 -17.77 -5.54
N GLY A 33 20.04 -17.55 -4.30
CA GLY A 33 19.57 -18.28 -3.13
C GLY A 33 18.06 -18.08 -2.90
N ALA A 34 17.58 -16.85 -2.97
CA ALA A 34 16.17 -16.52 -2.83
C ALA A 34 15.31 -17.23 -3.89
N ARG A 35 15.78 -17.26 -5.14
CA ARG A 35 15.10 -17.98 -6.24
C ARG A 35 15.09 -19.49 -6.05
N LEU A 36 16.22 -20.08 -5.67
CA LEU A 36 16.34 -21.52 -5.46
C LEU A 36 15.51 -22.01 -4.26
N LEU A 37 15.39 -21.19 -3.22
CA LEU A 37 14.61 -21.49 -2.02
C LEU A 37 13.14 -21.04 -2.13
N ASN A 38 12.74 -20.51 -3.28
CA ASN A 38 11.39 -20.00 -3.53
C ASN A 38 10.93 -18.97 -2.47
N LEU A 39 11.87 -18.13 -1.98
CA LEU A 39 11.61 -17.10 -0.97
C LEU A 39 11.03 -15.82 -1.57
N ALA A 40 10.99 -15.71 -2.90
CA ALA A 40 10.32 -14.59 -3.55
C ALA A 40 8.81 -14.74 -3.29
N PRO A 41 8.13 -13.72 -2.73
CA PRO A 41 6.69 -13.75 -2.66
C PRO A 41 6.13 -13.88 -4.07
N GLU A 42 5.20 -14.79 -4.27
CA GLU A 42 4.43 -14.83 -5.52
C GLU A 42 3.66 -13.52 -5.60
N LEU A 43 4.12 -12.63 -6.46
CA LEU A 43 3.36 -11.44 -6.82
C LEU A 43 2.19 -11.91 -7.68
N SER A 44 1.06 -12.19 -7.02
CA SER A 44 -0.18 -12.45 -7.72
C SER A 44 -0.48 -11.25 -8.63
N PRO A 45 -0.76 -11.47 -9.91
CA PRO A 45 -1.14 -10.37 -10.78
C PRO A 45 -2.39 -9.68 -10.21
N PRO A 46 -2.51 -8.34 -10.32
CA PRO A 46 -3.71 -7.63 -9.93
C PRO A 46 -4.93 -8.26 -10.62
N GLY A 47 -5.92 -8.69 -9.85
CA GLY A 47 -7.17 -9.26 -10.37
C GLY A 47 -7.44 -10.72 -10.03
N GLU A 48 -6.43 -11.54 -9.67
CA GLU A 48 -6.68 -12.91 -9.20
C GLU A 48 -6.45 -13.00 -7.69
N GLY A 49 -7.53 -12.95 -6.91
CA GLY A 49 -7.50 -13.11 -5.44
C GLY A 49 -6.89 -11.92 -4.68
N THR A 50 -6.53 -10.85 -5.37
CA THR A 50 -6.07 -9.61 -4.74
C THR A 50 -7.17 -8.54 -4.76
N PRO A 51 -7.29 -7.74 -3.71
CA PRO A 51 -8.25 -6.64 -3.66
C PRO A 51 -7.84 -5.46 -4.56
N LEU A 52 -6.73 -5.56 -5.28
CA LEU A 52 -6.18 -4.46 -6.07
C LEU A 52 -6.44 -4.68 -7.56
N GLN A 53 -6.89 -3.63 -8.23
CA GLN A 53 -7.05 -3.56 -9.67
C GLN A 53 -6.31 -2.35 -10.24
N ALA A 54 -5.90 -2.42 -11.52
CA ALA A 54 -5.21 -1.32 -12.17
C ALA A 54 -6.13 -0.09 -12.30
N HIS A 55 -5.59 1.10 -12.03
CA HIS A 55 -6.30 2.37 -12.17
C HIS A 55 -5.46 3.36 -12.98
N PRO A 56 -6.01 4.05 -14.00
CA PRO A 56 -5.23 4.84 -14.95
C PRO A 56 -4.52 6.04 -14.31
N GLU A 57 -5.10 6.68 -13.30
CA GLU A 57 -4.52 7.86 -12.66
C GLU A 57 -3.86 7.54 -11.31
N ARG A 58 -4.43 6.60 -10.55
CA ARG A 58 -3.95 6.24 -9.20
C ARG A 58 -3.03 5.02 -9.19
N MET A 59 -2.71 4.45 -10.36
CA MET A 59 -1.96 3.21 -10.58
C MET A 59 -2.74 1.96 -10.19
N TRP A 60 -3.39 1.95 -9.01
CA TRP A 60 -4.31 0.90 -8.55
C TRP A 60 -5.47 1.49 -7.76
N SER A 61 -6.52 0.72 -7.62
CA SER A 61 -7.67 0.95 -6.74
C SER A 61 -8.09 -0.37 -6.10
N LEU A 62 -8.99 -0.32 -5.14
CA LEU A 62 -9.61 -1.53 -4.61
C LEU A 62 -10.65 -2.05 -5.62
N SER A 63 -10.70 -3.38 -5.78
CA SER A 63 -11.77 -4.07 -6.51
C SER A 63 -12.88 -4.47 -5.55
N SER A 64 -14.14 -4.37 -5.98
CA SER A 64 -15.27 -4.80 -5.18
C SER A 64 -15.25 -6.31 -4.91
N GLY A 65 -15.70 -6.71 -3.73
CA GLY A 65 -15.75 -8.11 -3.32
C GLY A 65 -15.41 -8.33 -1.86
N SER A 66 -15.45 -9.59 -1.44
CA SER A 66 -15.02 -10.00 -0.10
C SER A 66 -13.67 -10.72 -0.18
N PHE A 67 -12.76 -10.36 0.70
CA PHE A 67 -11.38 -10.82 0.69
C PHE A 67 -10.95 -11.26 2.09
N GLU A 68 -10.02 -12.21 2.14
CA GLU A 68 -9.32 -12.59 3.36
C GLU A 68 -7.84 -12.22 3.22
N LEU A 69 -7.30 -11.49 4.16
CA LEU A 69 -5.90 -11.07 4.18
C LEU A 69 -5.37 -11.10 5.61
N ASP A 70 -4.28 -11.85 5.83
CA ASP A 70 -3.49 -11.87 7.07
C ASP A 70 -4.30 -11.93 8.38
N GLY A 71 -5.39 -12.71 8.38
CA GLY A 71 -6.18 -12.99 9.59
C GLY A 71 -7.42 -12.13 9.80
N GLY A 72 -7.77 -11.26 8.83
CA GLY A 72 -9.02 -10.49 8.86
C GLY A 72 -9.76 -10.54 7.53
N GLY A 73 -11.06 -10.90 7.56
CA GLY A 73 -11.96 -10.75 6.41
C GLY A 73 -12.38 -9.30 6.26
N TYR A 74 -12.40 -8.80 5.03
CA TYR A 74 -12.90 -7.47 4.72
C TYR A 74 -13.64 -7.45 3.38
N THR A 75 -14.52 -6.48 3.25
CA THR A 75 -15.35 -6.29 2.07
C THR A 75 -15.10 -4.92 1.46
N VAL A 76 -15.07 -4.86 0.14
CA VAL A 76 -14.95 -3.62 -0.63
C VAL A 76 -16.24 -3.44 -1.44
N GLY A 77 -16.84 -2.28 -1.34
CA GLY A 77 -18.05 -1.91 -2.07
C GLY A 77 -17.80 -1.65 -3.56
N GLU A 78 -18.87 -1.45 -4.31
CA GLU A 78 -18.79 -1.12 -5.75
C GLU A 78 -18.16 0.26 -6.00
N ASP A 79 -18.21 1.14 -5.00
CA ASP A 79 -17.55 2.45 -4.97
C ASP A 79 -16.02 2.36 -4.78
N GLY A 80 -15.49 1.15 -4.53
CA GLY A 80 -14.08 0.94 -4.26
C GLY A 80 -13.62 1.36 -2.86
N LEU A 81 -14.55 1.61 -1.96
CA LEU A 81 -14.29 1.89 -0.56
C LEU A 81 -14.39 0.60 0.26
N ARG A 82 -13.58 0.47 1.32
CA ARG A 82 -13.76 -0.63 2.26
C ARG A 82 -15.12 -0.49 2.91
N LEU A 83 -15.79 -1.61 3.17
CA LEU A 83 -17.20 -1.72 3.54
C LEU A 83 -17.64 -0.59 4.44
N THR A 84 -18.62 0.11 3.96
CA THR A 84 -19.30 1.17 4.66
C THR A 84 -20.77 0.87 4.61
N ARG A 85 -21.43 1.03 5.74
CA ARG A 85 -22.87 1.06 5.77
C ARG A 85 -23.29 2.46 5.35
N ASP A 86 -24.01 2.56 4.24
CA ASP A 86 -24.70 3.78 3.87
C ASP A 86 -26.15 3.65 4.36
N ASP A 87 -26.36 4.00 5.62
CA ASP A 87 -27.70 4.00 6.25
C ASP A 87 -28.46 5.28 5.91
N GLY A 88 -27.89 6.17 5.10
CA GLY A 88 -28.47 7.44 4.69
C GLY A 88 -28.56 8.47 5.82
N ARG A 89 -27.65 8.39 6.79
CA ARG A 89 -27.58 9.31 7.92
C ARG A 89 -27.23 10.73 7.47
N PRO A 90 -27.70 11.77 8.21
CA PRO A 90 -27.53 13.17 7.78
C PRO A 90 -26.07 13.64 7.76
N LEU A 91 -25.21 13.05 8.58
CA LEU A 91 -23.78 13.36 8.63
C LEU A 91 -22.98 12.22 7.99
N ARG A 92 -22.05 12.58 7.12
CA ARG A 92 -21.16 11.63 6.44
C ARG A 92 -19.70 12.02 6.65
N ILE A 93 -18.89 11.09 7.12
CA ILE A 93 -17.45 11.28 7.34
C ILE A 93 -16.71 10.33 6.41
N LEU A 94 -15.82 10.86 5.57
CA LEU A 94 -14.90 10.07 4.76
C LEU A 94 -13.51 10.10 5.40
N THR A 95 -12.99 8.94 5.80
CA THR A 95 -11.61 8.79 6.25
C THR A 95 -10.74 8.45 5.04
N LEU A 96 -9.62 9.13 4.88
CA LEU A 96 -8.71 8.96 3.75
C LEU A 96 -7.29 8.62 4.22
N GLY A 97 -6.61 7.73 3.52
CA GLY A 97 -5.23 7.39 3.85
C GLY A 97 -4.71 6.12 3.17
N ASP A 98 -3.72 5.54 3.79
CA ASP A 98 -3.02 4.35 3.35
C ASP A 98 -3.52 3.07 4.07
N SER A 99 -2.64 2.08 4.21
CA SER A 99 -2.93 0.82 4.92
C SER A 99 -3.34 1.01 6.38
N SER A 100 -2.92 2.09 7.04
CA SER A 100 -3.28 2.38 8.43
C SER A 100 -4.76 2.76 8.55
N ILE A 101 -5.25 3.59 7.64
CA ILE A 101 -6.68 3.96 7.58
C ILE A 101 -7.51 2.78 7.04
N PHE A 102 -6.99 2.04 6.05
CA PHE A 102 -7.63 0.83 5.57
C PHE A 102 -7.88 -0.20 6.68
N GLY A 103 -7.01 -0.23 7.72
CA GLY A 103 -7.05 -1.24 8.76
C GLY A 103 -6.53 -2.59 8.28
N HIS A 104 -5.33 -2.58 7.68
CA HIS A 104 -4.69 -3.81 7.19
C HIS A 104 -4.52 -4.84 8.33
N GLY A 105 -4.92 -6.10 8.09
CA GLY A 105 -4.92 -7.16 9.10
C GLY A 105 -6.06 -7.10 10.12
N LEU A 106 -7.02 -6.19 9.98
CA LEU A 106 -8.21 -6.12 10.82
C LEU A 106 -9.45 -6.61 10.06
N SER A 107 -10.36 -7.25 10.78
CA SER A 107 -11.71 -7.50 10.26
C SER A 107 -12.50 -6.19 10.13
N ASP A 108 -13.59 -6.20 9.37
CA ASP A 108 -14.41 -4.99 9.13
C ASP A 108 -14.86 -4.34 10.43
N VAL A 109 -15.29 -5.14 11.41
CA VAL A 109 -15.81 -4.66 12.70
C VAL A 109 -14.76 -4.03 13.63
N ASP A 110 -13.47 -4.26 13.36
CA ASP A 110 -12.37 -3.78 14.21
C ASP A 110 -11.64 -2.57 13.64
N THR A 111 -12.10 -2.06 12.51
CA THR A 111 -11.48 -0.93 11.83
C THR A 111 -11.74 0.41 12.55
N LEU A 112 -10.89 1.39 12.23
CA LEU A 112 -11.01 2.76 12.79
C LEU A 112 -12.38 3.38 12.51
N HIS A 113 -12.87 3.24 11.28
CA HIS A 113 -14.14 3.84 10.86
C HIS A 113 -15.34 3.21 11.57
N GLU A 114 -15.41 1.89 11.71
CA GLU A 114 -16.45 1.20 12.47
C GLU A 114 -16.44 1.59 13.96
N ARG A 115 -15.23 1.65 14.55
CA ARG A 115 -15.08 2.10 15.95
C ARG A 115 -15.45 3.56 16.14
N LEU A 116 -15.13 4.42 15.18
CA LEU A 116 -15.49 5.84 15.22
C LEU A 116 -17.01 6.01 15.08
N GLU A 117 -17.63 5.31 14.14
CA GLU A 117 -19.08 5.35 13.96
C GLU A 117 -19.81 4.89 15.24
N GLY A 118 -19.39 3.76 15.83
CA GLY A 118 -19.95 3.28 17.09
C GLY A 118 -19.80 4.29 18.24
N ALA A 119 -18.61 4.89 18.42
CA ALA A 119 -18.38 5.87 19.47
C ALA A 119 -19.21 7.15 19.29
N LEU A 120 -19.43 7.58 18.05
CA LEU A 120 -20.29 8.73 17.76
C LEU A 120 -21.77 8.40 17.99
N ALA A 121 -22.21 7.20 17.63
CA ALA A 121 -23.56 6.72 17.89
C ALA A 121 -23.85 6.64 19.40
N ASP A 122 -22.91 6.12 20.19
CA ASP A 122 -23.00 6.08 21.65
C ASP A 122 -23.11 7.50 22.28
N SER A 123 -22.58 8.50 21.59
CA SER A 123 -22.68 9.91 21.96
C SER A 123 -23.94 10.60 21.43
N GLY A 124 -24.84 9.86 20.75
CA GLY A 124 -26.07 10.37 20.18
C GLY A 124 -25.93 11.08 18.83
N VAL A 125 -24.77 10.87 18.13
CA VAL A 125 -24.52 11.45 16.82
C VAL A 125 -24.79 10.38 15.75
N GLU A 126 -25.80 10.61 14.91
CA GLU A 126 -26.09 9.74 13.76
C GLU A 126 -25.19 10.12 12.57
N VAL A 127 -24.27 9.22 12.21
CA VAL A 127 -23.24 9.46 11.20
C VAL A 127 -22.95 8.17 10.42
N ASP A 128 -22.71 8.29 9.12
CA ASP A 128 -22.11 7.23 8.31
C ASP A 128 -20.61 7.53 8.12
N VAL A 129 -19.74 6.60 8.48
CA VAL A 129 -18.28 6.75 8.36
C VAL A 129 -17.75 5.88 7.25
N PHE A 130 -17.21 6.49 6.21
CA PHE A 130 -16.69 5.85 5.00
C PHE A 130 -15.17 5.68 5.07
N CYS A 131 -14.67 4.51 4.65
CA CYS A 131 -13.26 4.20 4.62
C CYS A 131 -12.67 4.31 3.21
N GLY A 132 -12.01 5.42 2.93
CA GLY A 132 -11.22 5.65 1.72
C GLY A 132 -9.72 5.34 1.91
N GLY A 133 -9.37 4.47 2.86
CA GLY A 133 -8.02 3.96 2.99
C GLY A 133 -7.69 2.97 1.88
N VAL A 134 -6.53 3.10 1.24
CA VAL A 134 -6.04 2.15 0.23
C VAL A 134 -4.59 1.79 0.52
N PRO A 135 -4.25 0.50 0.70
CA PRO A 135 -2.89 0.10 1.00
C PRO A 135 -1.87 0.61 -0.03
N GLY A 136 -0.80 1.21 0.47
CA GLY A 136 0.30 1.72 -0.35
C GLY A 136 0.05 3.09 -1.00
N TYR A 137 -1.08 3.74 -0.77
CA TYR A 137 -1.31 5.08 -1.31
C TYR A 137 -0.38 6.12 -0.71
N SER A 138 0.14 6.97 -1.57
CA SER A 138 0.81 8.22 -1.23
C SER A 138 -0.21 9.36 -1.08
N THR A 139 0.21 10.47 -0.50
CA THR A 139 -0.63 11.68 -0.38
C THR A 139 -1.20 12.15 -1.73
N LEU A 140 -0.44 11.97 -2.83
CA LEU A 140 -0.93 12.31 -4.17
C LEU A 140 -2.12 11.43 -4.57
N GLN A 141 -2.01 10.12 -4.37
CA GLN A 141 -3.07 9.16 -4.71
C GLN A 141 -4.32 9.36 -3.85
N VAL A 142 -4.13 9.68 -2.56
CA VAL A 142 -5.23 10.08 -1.66
C VAL A 142 -5.94 11.35 -2.17
N GLY A 143 -5.19 12.35 -2.64
CA GLY A 143 -5.76 13.56 -3.23
C GLY A 143 -6.52 13.29 -4.54
N LEU A 144 -6.05 12.32 -5.35
CA LEU A 144 -6.78 11.89 -6.54
C LEU A 144 -8.06 11.12 -6.18
N LEU A 145 -8.02 10.26 -5.16
CA LEU A 145 -9.22 9.57 -4.67
C LEU A 145 -10.27 10.57 -4.18
N LEU A 146 -9.87 11.57 -3.39
CA LEU A 146 -10.80 12.61 -2.88
C LEU A 146 -11.49 13.39 -4.00
N ARG A 147 -10.89 13.49 -5.17
CA ARG A 147 -11.51 14.15 -6.33
C ARG A 147 -12.60 13.29 -6.98
N ASP A 148 -12.45 11.95 -6.88
CA ASP A 148 -13.30 10.98 -7.57
C ASP A 148 -14.51 10.54 -6.74
N VAL A 149 -14.52 10.80 -5.42
CA VAL A 149 -15.60 10.52 -4.47
C VAL A 149 -16.30 11.82 -4.07
#